data_e96d3b6c1c5993396c95cc8a48028148
#
_entry.id   e96d3b6c1c5993396c95cc8a48028148
#
_cell.length_a   1.000
_cell.length_b   1.000
_cell.length_c   1.000
_cell.angle_alpha   90.00
_cell.angle_beta   90.00
_cell.angle_gamma   90.00
#
_symmetry.space_group_name_H-M   'P 1'
#
loop_
_entity.id
_entity.type
_entity.pdbx_description
1 polymer ?
#
loop_
_entity_poly.entity_id
_entity_poly.type
_entity_poly.pdbx_seq_one_letter_code
_entity_poly.pdbx_strand_id
1 'polypeptide(L)'
;QERYEHKYEYCDILITGSGPSGLASAYAAAKNGAKVILAEDKPRFGGSLLTSEVNIGNQSGKEWADKIIAELREMPNVIVKNRAQVFGYYDHNMLVMSERLNDHLPKSKKYSPKQRLWYIRAKEVVISSGSIERPLVFGNNDTPGVVLSSAAKEYLKVYGVLVGRNPLIFTNNDSGYETAIEFKKNGIWPIVLDTRSNPNSEIIDEAKRMGIDIKFSYVVV
;
A
#
# COMPACT_ATOMS: atom_id res chain seq x y z
N GLN A 1 -4.92 -15.10 29.27
CA GLN A 1 -3.58 -14.53 29.09
C GLN A 1 -3.22 -14.54 27.61
N GLU A 2 -2.79 -13.42 27.05
CA GLU A 2 -2.37 -13.32 25.67
C GLU A 2 -1.03 -14.04 25.47
N ARG A 3 -0.86 -14.69 24.32
CA ARG A 3 0.37 -15.41 23.99
C ARG A 3 1.06 -14.76 22.80
N TYR A 4 2.37 -14.71 22.88
CA TYR A 4 3.27 -14.20 21.86
C TYR A 4 4.34 -15.26 21.60
N GLU A 5 4.81 -15.37 20.37
CA GLU A 5 5.86 -16.29 19.95
C GLU A 5 7.07 -15.54 19.45
N HIS A 6 8.23 -16.18 19.57
CA HIS A 6 9.47 -15.75 18.93
C HIS A 6 9.88 -16.79 17.89
N LYS A 7 10.31 -16.35 16.73
CA LYS A 7 10.83 -17.19 15.66
C LYS A 7 12.14 -16.62 15.12
N TYR A 8 13.11 -17.49 14.92
CA TYR A 8 14.39 -17.17 14.30
C TYR A 8 14.42 -17.78 12.92
N GLU A 9 14.86 -17.00 11.95
CA GLU A 9 14.89 -17.45 10.55
C GLU A 9 16.10 -16.87 9.82
N TYR A 10 16.47 -17.52 8.74
CA TYR A 10 17.53 -17.12 7.83
C TYR A 10 17.00 -17.12 6.40
N CYS A 11 17.42 -16.13 5.61
CA CYS A 11 17.14 -16.10 4.17
C CYS A 11 18.30 -15.49 3.39
N ASP A 12 18.34 -15.76 2.08
CA ASP A 12 19.28 -15.07 1.21
C ASP A 12 18.81 -13.63 0.99
N ILE A 13 17.51 -13.44 0.74
CA ILE A 13 16.93 -12.11 0.51
C ILE A 13 15.66 -11.93 1.33
N LEU A 14 15.62 -10.86 2.14
CA LEU A 14 14.39 -10.35 2.75
C LEU A 14 13.87 -9.17 1.93
N ILE A 15 12.60 -9.23 1.57
CA ILE A 15 11.93 -8.16 0.83
C ILE A 15 10.81 -7.61 1.70
N THR A 16 10.85 -6.30 1.98
CA THR A 16 9.82 -5.60 2.74
C THR A 16 8.94 -4.76 1.82
N GLY A 17 7.65 -5.09 1.79
CA GLY A 17 6.63 -4.51 0.91
C GLY A 17 6.37 -5.36 -0.33
N SER A 18 5.10 -5.56 -0.63
CA SER A 18 4.61 -6.37 -1.76
C SER A 18 4.00 -5.53 -2.87
N GLY A 19 4.44 -4.30 -3.02
CA GLY A 19 4.13 -3.49 -4.20
C GLY A 19 4.78 -4.08 -5.47
N PRO A 20 4.63 -3.41 -6.64
CA PRO A 20 5.14 -3.94 -7.91
C PRO A 20 6.64 -4.26 -7.86
N SER A 21 7.45 -3.40 -7.25
CA SER A 21 8.90 -3.62 -7.12
C SER A 21 9.24 -4.80 -6.20
N GLY A 22 8.53 -4.92 -5.06
CA GLY A 22 8.74 -6.02 -4.13
C GLY A 22 8.36 -7.36 -4.71
N LEU A 23 7.22 -7.44 -5.40
CA LEU A 23 6.76 -8.65 -6.07
C LEU A 23 7.70 -9.08 -7.20
N ALA A 24 8.14 -8.13 -8.04
CA ALA A 24 9.08 -8.41 -9.11
C ALA A 24 10.43 -8.91 -8.57
N SER A 25 10.94 -8.26 -7.51
CA SER A 25 12.19 -8.66 -6.85
C SER A 25 12.09 -10.05 -6.23
N ALA A 26 10.98 -10.33 -5.51
CA ALA A 26 10.75 -11.64 -4.90
C ALA A 26 10.69 -12.76 -5.95
N TYR A 27 9.97 -12.50 -7.02
CA TYR A 27 9.81 -13.47 -8.12
C TYR A 27 11.14 -13.76 -8.82
N ALA A 28 11.88 -12.71 -9.16
CA ALA A 28 13.19 -12.84 -9.82
C ALA A 28 14.20 -13.60 -8.93
N ALA A 29 14.29 -13.25 -7.65
CA ALA A 29 15.18 -13.88 -6.71
C ALA A 29 14.83 -15.37 -6.49
N ALA A 30 13.54 -15.66 -6.28
CA ALA A 30 13.06 -17.02 -6.05
C ALA A 30 13.28 -17.93 -7.25
N LYS A 31 13.03 -17.44 -8.46
CA LYS A 31 13.29 -18.17 -9.71
C LYS A 31 14.77 -18.53 -9.91
N ASN A 32 15.68 -17.73 -9.35
CA ASN A 32 17.11 -17.99 -9.38
C ASN A 32 17.60 -18.82 -8.17
N GLY A 33 16.69 -19.43 -7.42
CA GLY A 33 17.00 -20.37 -6.35
C GLY A 33 17.34 -19.74 -4.99
N ALA A 34 17.24 -18.42 -4.84
CA ALA A 34 17.46 -17.77 -3.55
C ALA A 34 16.34 -18.13 -2.56
N LYS A 35 16.70 -18.31 -1.28
CA LYS A 35 15.74 -18.41 -0.18
C LYS A 35 15.19 -17.01 0.12
N VAL A 36 13.91 -16.77 -0.18
CA VAL A 36 13.27 -15.47 -0.10
C VAL A 36 12.26 -15.42 1.03
N ILE A 37 12.26 -14.32 1.78
CA ILE A 37 11.14 -13.95 2.66
C ILE A 37 10.53 -12.66 2.11
N LEU A 38 9.24 -12.69 1.76
CA LEU A 38 8.45 -11.51 1.38
C LEU A 38 7.52 -11.14 2.53
N ALA A 39 7.70 -9.95 3.07
CA ALA A 39 6.91 -9.39 4.17
C ALA A 39 6.03 -8.22 3.70
N GLU A 40 4.74 -8.26 4.04
CA GLU A 40 3.76 -7.22 3.75
C GLU A 40 3.00 -6.85 5.03
N ASP A 41 2.94 -5.58 5.39
CA ASP A 41 2.27 -5.11 6.59
C ASP A 41 0.73 -5.13 6.48
N LYS A 42 0.22 -5.00 5.26
CA LYS A 42 -1.22 -5.02 4.97
C LYS A 42 -1.76 -6.45 4.85
N PRO A 43 -3.10 -6.62 4.93
CA PRO A 43 -3.73 -7.92 4.75
C PRO A 43 -3.70 -8.42 3.29
N ARG A 44 -3.57 -7.50 2.32
CA ARG A 44 -3.54 -7.80 0.89
C ARG A 44 -2.20 -7.45 0.29
N PHE A 45 -1.74 -8.26 -0.65
CA PHE A 45 -0.55 -8.02 -1.44
C PHE A 45 -0.87 -7.16 -2.67
N GLY A 46 0.14 -6.47 -3.21
CA GLY A 46 0.01 -5.69 -4.44
C GLY A 46 0.33 -4.20 -4.27
N GLY A 47 0.30 -3.68 -3.04
CA GLY A 47 0.62 -2.27 -2.79
C GLY A 47 -0.22 -1.31 -3.66
N SER A 48 0.43 -0.41 -4.39
CA SER A 48 -0.23 0.56 -5.29
C SER A 48 -1.01 -0.08 -6.45
N LEU A 49 -0.71 -1.32 -6.82
CA LEU A 49 -1.47 -2.04 -7.87
C LEU A 49 -2.92 -2.32 -7.47
N LEU A 50 -3.24 -2.29 -6.17
CA LEU A 50 -4.60 -2.48 -5.68
C LEU A 50 -5.50 -1.25 -5.93
N THR A 51 -4.91 -0.08 -6.14
CA THR A 51 -5.62 1.18 -6.29
C THR A 51 -5.37 1.88 -7.63
N SER A 52 -4.39 1.43 -8.41
CA SER A 52 -4.10 1.96 -9.76
C SER A 52 -4.84 1.17 -10.84
N GLU A 53 -5.04 1.82 -12.00
CA GLU A 53 -5.58 1.18 -13.21
C GLU A 53 -4.46 0.77 -14.20
N VAL A 54 -3.26 0.58 -13.67
CA VAL A 54 -2.11 0.17 -14.47
C VAL A 54 -2.29 -1.27 -14.97
N ASN A 55 -1.97 -1.50 -16.24
CA ASN A 55 -1.85 -2.83 -16.83
C ASN A 55 -0.38 -3.27 -16.88
N ILE A 56 -0.14 -4.55 -16.59
CA ILE A 56 1.17 -5.20 -16.73
C ILE A 56 1.02 -6.32 -17.75
N GLY A 57 1.56 -6.09 -18.93
CA GLY A 57 1.27 -6.93 -20.10
C GLY A 57 -0.22 -6.85 -20.46
N ASN A 58 -0.89 -8.00 -20.56
CA ASN A 58 -2.29 -8.09 -20.98
C ASN A 58 -3.27 -8.27 -19.79
N GLN A 59 -2.85 -7.95 -18.58
CA GLN A 59 -3.67 -8.11 -17.36
C GLN A 59 -3.59 -6.87 -16.48
N SER A 60 -4.59 -6.65 -15.64
CA SER A 60 -4.54 -5.57 -14.67
C SER A 60 -3.41 -5.77 -13.66
N GLY A 61 -2.89 -4.67 -13.10
CA GLY A 61 -1.86 -4.75 -12.07
C GLY A 61 -2.26 -5.64 -10.88
N LYS A 62 -3.53 -5.61 -10.51
CA LYS A 62 -4.06 -6.48 -9.44
C LYS A 62 -4.00 -7.96 -9.81
N GLU A 63 -4.47 -8.33 -11.01
CA GLU A 63 -4.42 -9.73 -11.48
C GLU A 63 -2.97 -10.22 -11.58
N TRP A 64 -2.07 -9.37 -12.04
CA TRP A 64 -0.64 -9.68 -12.06
C TRP A 64 -0.10 -9.94 -10.64
N ALA A 65 -0.44 -9.10 -9.67
CA ALA A 65 0.00 -9.28 -8.28
C ALA A 65 -0.55 -10.58 -7.68
N ASP A 66 -1.84 -10.86 -7.87
CA ASP A 66 -2.49 -12.08 -7.39
C ASP A 66 -1.83 -13.33 -8.00
N LYS A 67 -1.51 -13.31 -9.29
CA LYS A 67 -0.79 -14.37 -9.98
C LYS A 67 0.62 -14.58 -9.42
N ILE A 68 1.41 -13.52 -9.27
CA ILE A 68 2.77 -13.61 -8.74
C ILE A 68 2.78 -14.16 -7.30
N ILE A 69 1.85 -13.72 -6.46
CA ILE A 69 1.72 -14.23 -5.09
C ILE A 69 1.36 -15.71 -5.07
N ALA A 70 0.47 -16.15 -5.96
CA ALA A 70 0.11 -17.56 -6.07
C ALA A 70 1.35 -18.41 -6.46
N GLU A 71 2.10 -17.97 -7.47
CA GLU A 71 3.34 -18.66 -7.89
C GLU A 71 4.40 -18.68 -6.78
N LEU A 72 4.62 -17.55 -6.09
CA LEU A 72 5.58 -17.47 -4.98
C LEU A 72 5.24 -18.42 -3.82
N ARG A 73 3.96 -18.63 -3.54
CA ARG A 73 3.51 -19.54 -2.47
C ARG A 73 3.76 -21.00 -2.76
N GLU A 74 3.80 -21.37 -4.05
CA GLU A 74 4.11 -22.74 -4.49
C GLU A 74 5.63 -23.04 -4.50
N MET A 75 6.48 -22.01 -4.39
CA MET A 75 7.93 -22.19 -4.41
C MET A 75 8.45 -22.61 -3.02
N PRO A 76 9.15 -23.75 -2.90
CA PRO A 76 9.61 -24.27 -1.60
C PRO A 76 10.70 -23.40 -0.92
N ASN A 77 11.37 -22.55 -1.70
CA ASN A 77 12.39 -21.62 -1.23
C ASN A 77 11.82 -20.23 -0.85
N VAL A 78 10.48 -20.06 -0.78
CA VAL A 78 9.85 -18.77 -0.51
C VAL A 78 8.94 -18.84 0.72
N ILE A 79 9.07 -17.83 1.59
CA ILE A 79 8.16 -17.58 2.70
C ILE A 79 7.42 -16.28 2.42
N VAL A 80 6.11 -16.34 2.21
CA VAL A 80 5.25 -15.17 1.97
C VAL A 80 4.44 -14.88 3.22
N LYS A 81 4.54 -13.65 3.75
CA LYS A 81 3.84 -13.20 4.96
C LYS A 81 3.11 -11.89 4.71
N ASN A 82 1.81 -11.87 4.96
CA ASN A 82 1.02 -10.66 5.09
C ASN A 82 0.73 -10.36 6.57
N ARG A 83 0.24 -9.15 6.87
CA ARG A 83 0.09 -8.66 8.26
C ARG A 83 1.40 -8.78 9.05
N ALA A 84 2.51 -8.62 8.36
CA ALA A 84 3.85 -8.83 8.83
C ALA A 84 4.69 -7.58 8.56
N GLN A 85 4.85 -6.76 9.59
CA GLN A 85 5.58 -5.51 9.52
C GLN A 85 7.04 -5.70 9.91
N VAL A 86 7.95 -5.40 9.01
CA VAL A 86 9.38 -5.25 9.34
C VAL A 86 9.57 -3.86 9.93
N PHE A 87 9.96 -3.80 11.19
CA PHE A 87 10.07 -2.53 11.93
C PHE A 87 11.47 -2.26 12.51
N GLY A 88 12.37 -3.23 12.43
CA GLY A 88 13.75 -3.09 12.90
C GLY A 88 14.75 -3.59 11.87
N TYR A 89 15.83 -2.84 11.66
CA TYR A 89 16.96 -3.20 10.83
C TYR A 89 18.24 -2.87 11.59
N TYR A 90 18.99 -3.90 11.94
CA TYR A 90 20.13 -3.85 12.85
C TYR A 90 21.41 -4.32 12.15
N ASP A 91 22.52 -4.25 12.85
CA ASP A 91 23.83 -4.66 12.34
C ASP A 91 23.83 -6.09 11.78
N HIS A 92 24.65 -6.31 10.77
CA HIS A 92 24.83 -7.58 10.07
C HIS A 92 23.52 -8.10 9.43
N ASN A 93 22.72 -7.20 8.88
CA ASN A 93 21.44 -7.52 8.22
C ASN A 93 20.52 -8.39 9.09
N MET A 94 20.44 -8.05 10.38
CA MET A 94 19.45 -8.60 11.28
C MET A 94 18.20 -7.74 11.24
N LEU A 95 17.08 -8.31 10.86
CA LEU A 95 15.79 -7.61 10.82
C LEU A 95 14.81 -8.22 11.82
N VAL A 96 13.94 -7.37 12.33
CA VAL A 96 12.86 -7.78 13.22
C VAL A 96 11.52 -7.47 12.57
N MET A 97 10.66 -8.49 12.55
CA MET A 97 9.34 -8.43 11.92
C MET A 97 8.27 -8.90 12.91
N SER A 98 7.19 -8.14 13.04
CA SER A 98 6.00 -8.51 13.79
C SER A 98 4.92 -9.05 12.85
N GLU A 99 4.55 -10.31 12.99
CA GLU A 99 3.45 -10.96 12.27
C GLU A 99 2.20 -11.01 13.14
N ARG A 100 1.10 -10.43 12.68
CA ARG A 100 -0.21 -10.50 13.34
C ARG A 100 -0.94 -11.75 12.89
N LEU A 101 -1.06 -12.74 13.79
CA LEU A 101 -1.58 -14.05 13.45
C LEU A 101 -3.11 -14.12 13.54
N ASN A 102 -3.69 -13.58 14.60
CA ASN A 102 -5.13 -13.74 14.85
C ASN A 102 -5.79 -12.57 15.60
N ASP A 103 -5.10 -11.47 15.79
CA ASP A 103 -5.62 -10.26 16.42
C ASP A 103 -6.79 -9.62 15.65
N HIS A 104 -6.92 -9.95 14.37
CA HIS A 104 -7.97 -9.50 13.46
C HIS A 104 -9.18 -10.45 13.38
N LEU A 105 -9.13 -11.58 14.09
CA LEU A 105 -10.20 -12.59 14.07
C LEU A 105 -11.13 -12.43 15.28
N PRO A 106 -12.45 -12.59 15.12
CA PRO A 106 -13.35 -12.62 16.25
C PRO A 106 -13.05 -13.86 17.10
N LYS A 107 -12.71 -13.66 18.37
CA LYS A 107 -12.36 -14.68 19.38
C LYS A 107 -11.45 -15.79 18.86
N SER A 108 -10.16 -15.57 18.95
CA SER A 108 -9.16 -16.61 18.68
C SER A 108 -9.30 -17.82 19.61
N LYS A 109 -8.83 -18.97 19.13
CA LYS A 109 -8.74 -20.19 19.95
C LYS A 109 -7.94 -19.88 21.24
N LYS A 110 -8.52 -20.31 22.38
CA LYS A 110 -7.96 -20.12 23.72
C LYS A 110 -6.55 -20.71 23.82
N TYR A 111 -5.52 -20.22 23.49
CA TYR A 111 -4.12 -20.63 23.53
C TYR A 111 -3.34 -20.43 22.21
N SER A 112 -3.92 -19.85 21.15
CA SER A 112 -3.14 -19.50 19.97
C SER A 112 -2.41 -18.16 20.18
N PRO A 113 -1.17 -18.01 19.71
CA PRO A 113 -0.46 -16.75 19.81
C PRO A 113 -1.15 -15.67 18.98
N LYS A 114 -1.23 -14.45 19.51
CA LYS A 114 -1.81 -13.29 18.80
C LYS A 114 -0.85 -12.74 17.75
N GLN A 115 0.40 -12.67 18.13
CA GLN A 115 1.46 -12.13 17.30
C GLN A 115 2.70 -13.01 17.42
N ARG A 116 3.53 -12.97 16.40
CA ARG A 116 4.83 -13.63 16.33
C ARG A 116 5.89 -12.60 15.99
N LEU A 117 6.93 -12.55 16.80
CA LEU A 117 8.11 -11.76 16.55
C LEU A 117 9.17 -12.61 15.85
N TRP A 118 9.55 -12.19 14.67
CA TRP A 118 10.57 -12.84 13.86
C TRP A 118 11.89 -12.10 13.98
N TYR A 119 12.96 -12.83 14.22
CA TYR A 119 14.35 -12.38 14.12
C TYR A 119 14.93 -13.01 12.86
N ILE A 120 15.17 -12.20 11.84
CA ILE A 120 15.55 -12.67 10.52
C ILE A 120 16.96 -12.19 10.21
N ARG A 121 17.85 -13.14 9.91
CA ARG A 121 19.17 -12.84 9.38
C ARG A 121 19.12 -13.01 7.86
N ALA A 122 19.26 -11.91 7.12
CA ALA A 122 19.28 -11.92 5.67
C ALA A 122 20.70 -11.68 5.13
N LYS A 123 21.06 -12.27 3.98
CA LYS A 123 22.29 -11.88 3.26
C LYS A 123 22.10 -10.50 2.63
N GLU A 124 20.96 -10.31 1.96
CA GLU A 124 20.59 -9.07 1.29
C GLU A 124 19.19 -8.64 1.71
N VAL A 125 18.93 -7.33 1.63
CA VAL A 125 17.64 -6.73 1.98
C VAL A 125 17.16 -5.84 0.85
N VAL A 126 15.93 -6.05 0.41
CA VAL A 126 15.25 -5.18 -0.56
C VAL A 126 14.16 -4.41 0.15
N ILE A 127 14.31 -3.09 0.23
CA ILE A 127 13.31 -2.20 0.83
C ILE A 127 12.39 -1.69 -0.28
N SER A 128 11.17 -2.22 -0.32
CA SER A 128 10.10 -1.89 -1.28
C SER A 128 8.86 -1.35 -0.58
N SER A 129 9.06 -0.63 0.52
CA SER A 129 7.98 -0.14 1.40
C SER A 129 7.09 0.95 0.77
N GLY A 130 7.45 1.45 -0.40
CA GLY A 130 6.74 2.54 -1.06
C GLY A 130 6.96 3.89 -0.36
N SER A 131 5.97 4.76 -0.51
CA SER A 131 5.98 6.09 0.09
C SER A 131 4.61 6.42 0.69
N ILE A 132 4.60 7.27 1.69
CA ILE A 132 3.40 7.85 2.28
C ILE A 132 3.26 9.28 1.79
N GLU A 133 2.04 9.63 1.38
CA GLU A 133 1.68 10.98 0.97
C GLU A 133 1.92 11.97 2.12
N ARG A 134 2.58 13.09 1.83
CA ARG A 134 2.81 14.15 2.81
C ARG A 134 1.61 15.09 2.82
N PRO A 135 0.91 15.28 3.96
CA PRO A 135 -0.23 16.19 4.04
C PRO A 135 0.21 17.62 3.80
N LEU A 136 -0.63 18.38 3.10
CA LEU A 136 -0.51 19.83 3.02
C LEU A 136 -0.95 20.44 4.34
N VAL A 137 -0.23 21.47 4.78
CA VAL A 137 -0.53 22.17 6.05
C VAL A 137 -1.52 23.29 5.82
N PHE A 138 -2.60 23.30 6.61
CA PHE A 138 -3.59 24.37 6.67
C PHE A 138 -4.26 24.37 8.06
N GLY A 139 -4.99 25.43 8.39
CA GLY A 139 -5.66 25.51 9.68
C GLY A 139 -6.66 24.36 9.90
N ASN A 140 -6.64 23.74 11.08
CA ASN A 140 -7.52 22.62 11.45
C ASN A 140 -7.38 21.36 10.55
N ASN A 141 -6.23 21.12 9.95
CA ASN A 141 -6.00 19.92 9.11
C ASN A 141 -6.01 18.60 9.89
N ASP A 142 -6.09 18.66 11.21
CA ASP A 142 -6.22 17.50 12.13
C ASP A 142 -7.68 17.20 12.50
N THR A 143 -8.64 17.90 11.93
CA THR A 143 -10.08 17.66 12.17
C THR A 143 -10.54 16.33 11.55
N PRO A 144 -11.42 15.57 12.22
CA PRO A 144 -12.05 14.38 11.63
C PRO A 144 -12.70 14.70 10.27
N GLY A 145 -12.39 13.88 9.26
CA GLY A 145 -12.83 14.10 7.88
C GLY A 145 -11.73 14.62 6.96
N VAL A 146 -10.62 15.13 7.51
CA VAL A 146 -9.41 15.42 6.75
C VAL A 146 -8.58 14.16 6.67
N VAL A 147 -8.37 13.65 5.45
CA VAL A 147 -7.64 12.39 5.19
C VAL A 147 -6.71 12.56 4.00
N LEU A 148 -5.67 11.75 3.93
CA LEU A 148 -4.80 11.71 2.76
C LEU A 148 -5.58 11.24 1.53
N SER A 149 -5.30 11.81 0.38
CA SER A 149 -5.95 11.51 -0.90
C SER A 149 -5.77 10.03 -1.27
N SER A 150 -4.56 9.50 -1.11
CA SER A 150 -4.25 8.08 -1.32
C SER A 150 -5.03 7.15 -0.38
N ALA A 151 -5.22 7.54 0.89
CA ALA A 151 -6.04 6.78 1.83
C ALA A 151 -7.51 6.75 1.42
N ALA A 152 -8.06 7.89 1.00
CA ALA A 152 -9.44 7.98 0.51
C ALA A 152 -9.67 7.10 -0.72
N LYS A 153 -8.72 7.07 -1.67
CA LYS A 153 -8.73 6.18 -2.83
C LYS A 153 -8.63 4.69 -2.41
N GLU A 154 -7.79 4.36 -1.43
CA GLU A 154 -7.68 2.99 -0.91
C GLU A 154 -8.98 2.53 -0.23
N TYR A 155 -9.62 3.38 0.59
CA TYR A 155 -10.92 3.07 1.20
C TYR A 155 -11.96 2.74 0.14
N LEU A 156 -12.03 3.51 -0.94
CA LEU A 156 -12.96 3.27 -2.01
C LEU A 156 -12.63 1.98 -2.79
N LYS A 157 -11.41 1.86 -3.31
CA LYS A 157 -11.04 0.76 -4.23
C LYS A 157 -10.87 -0.61 -3.55
N VAL A 158 -10.32 -0.61 -2.32
CA VAL A 158 -9.99 -1.86 -1.63
C VAL A 158 -11.11 -2.31 -0.70
N TYR A 159 -11.81 -1.35 -0.08
CA TYR A 159 -12.82 -1.65 0.94
C TYR A 159 -14.24 -1.29 0.54
N GLY A 160 -14.46 -0.58 -0.58
CA GLY A 160 -15.78 -0.14 -1.03
C GLY A 160 -16.43 0.89 -0.11
N VAL A 161 -15.62 1.66 0.60
CA VAL A 161 -16.07 2.65 1.59
C VAL A 161 -15.79 4.06 1.11
N LEU A 162 -16.79 4.91 1.16
CA LEU A 162 -16.66 6.34 0.92
C LEU A 162 -16.30 7.08 2.20
N VAL A 163 -15.24 7.88 2.15
CA VAL A 163 -14.81 8.72 3.28
C VAL A 163 -15.66 10.00 3.44
N GLY A 164 -16.48 10.33 2.44
CA GLY A 164 -17.39 11.47 2.45
C GLY A 164 -18.24 11.53 1.18
N ARG A 165 -19.39 12.25 1.24
CA ARG A 165 -20.30 12.38 0.10
C ARG A 165 -19.91 13.50 -0.87
N ASN A 166 -19.32 14.57 -0.37
CA ASN A 166 -18.89 15.75 -1.13
C ASN A 166 -17.41 16.01 -0.84
N PRO A 167 -16.50 15.22 -1.38
CA PRO A 167 -15.08 15.36 -1.09
C PRO A 167 -14.50 16.60 -1.76
N LEU A 168 -13.69 17.34 -1.00
CA LEU A 168 -12.85 18.40 -1.51
C LEU A 168 -11.42 17.88 -1.48
N ILE A 169 -10.74 17.92 -2.60
CA ILE A 169 -9.37 17.44 -2.74
C ILE A 169 -8.45 18.65 -2.86
N PHE A 170 -7.62 18.83 -1.85
CA PHE A 170 -6.62 19.90 -1.81
C PHE A 170 -5.26 19.32 -2.21
N THR A 171 -4.67 19.83 -3.28
CA THR A 171 -3.46 19.28 -3.88
C THR A 171 -2.51 20.35 -4.39
N ASN A 172 -1.22 19.96 -4.52
CA ASN A 172 -0.17 20.74 -5.18
C ASN A 172 0.53 19.94 -6.30
N ASN A 173 -0.02 18.77 -6.65
CA ASN A 173 0.56 17.86 -7.65
C ASN A 173 -0.54 17.01 -8.31
N ASP A 174 -0.14 16.16 -9.23
CA ASP A 174 -1.08 15.40 -10.06
C ASP A 174 -1.74 14.21 -9.35
N SER A 175 -1.18 13.71 -8.24
CA SER A 175 -1.72 12.53 -7.54
C SER A 175 -3.14 12.76 -6.98
N GLY A 176 -3.49 14.01 -6.62
CA GLY A 176 -4.84 14.35 -6.17
C GLY A 176 -5.91 14.13 -7.25
N TYR A 177 -5.54 14.32 -8.53
CA TYR A 177 -6.46 14.13 -9.66
C TYR A 177 -6.79 12.66 -9.90
N GLU A 178 -5.87 11.73 -9.63
CA GLU A 178 -6.16 10.29 -9.67
C GLU A 178 -7.32 9.94 -8.75
N THR A 179 -7.31 10.48 -7.53
CA THR A 179 -8.39 10.26 -6.55
C THR A 179 -9.68 10.94 -6.99
N ALA A 180 -9.61 12.13 -7.55
CA ALA A 180 -10.79 12.85 -8.07
C ALA A 180 -11.46 12.08 -9.21
N ILE A 181 -10.68 11.57 -10.15
CA ILE A 181 -11.17 10.76 -11.28
C ILE A 181 -11.81 9.47 -10.76
N GLU A 182 -11.16 8.80 -9.80
CA GLU A 182 -11.72 7.58 -9.22
C GLU A 182 -13.06 7.83 -8.51
N PHE A 183 -13.16 8.91 -7.75
CA PHE A 183 -14.42 9.32 -7.14
C PHE A 183 -15.49 9.58 -8.20
N LYS A 184 -15.15 10.30 -9.25
CA LYS A 184 -16.08 10.61 -10.35
C LYS A 184 -16.58 9.36 -11.05
N LYS A 185 -15.71 8.39 -11.32
CA LYS A 185 -16.07 7.07 -11.90
C LYS A 185 -17.06 6.30 -11.03
N ASN A 186 -17.05 6.55 -9.72
CA ASN A 186 -17.95 5.92 -8.74
C ASN A 186 -19.18 6.80 -8.38
N GLY A 187 -19.52 7.79 -9.22
CA GLY A 187 -20.73 8.61 -9.05
C GLY A 187 -20.62 9.68 -7.98
N ILE A 188 -19.41 10.00 -7.51
CA ILE A 188 -19.14 11.05 -6.54
C ILE A 188 -18.69 12.29 -7.29
N TRP A 189 -19.05 13.47 -6.80
CA TRP A 189 -18.72 14.75 -7.42
C TRP A 189 -17.67 15.49 -6.58
N PRO A 190 -16.36 15.22 -6.81
CA PRO A 190 -15.31 15.91 -6.09
C PRO A 190 -15.11 17.34 -6.62
N ILE A 191 -14.59 18.20 -5.75
CA ILE A 191 -14.04 19.51 -6.11
C ILE A 191 -12.53 19.42 -5.88
N VAL A 192 -11.72 19.89 -6.83
CA VAL A 192 -10.26 19.95 -6.68
C VAL A 192 -9.82 21.39 -6.48
N LEU A 193 -9.11 21.64 -5.39
CA LEU A 193 -8.38 22.89 -5.15
C LEU A 193 -6.89 22.61 -5.37
N ASP A 194 -6.34 23.19 -6.43
CA ASP A 194 -4.93 23.07 -6.76
C ASP A 194 -4.20 24.38 -6.45
N THR A 195 -3.13 24.29 -5.70
CA THR A 195 -2.33 25.47 -5.34
C THR A 195 -1.56 26.06 -6.51
N ARG A 196 -1.33 25.26 -7.55
CA ARG A 196 -0.61 25.70 -8.75
C ARG A 196 -1.47 26.63 -9.61
N SER A 197 -0.84 27.61 -10.23
CA SER A 197 -1.55 28.62 -11.03
C SER A 197 -1.93 28.12 -12.43
N ASN A 198 -1.07 27.33 -13.05
CA ASN A 198 -1.28 26.85 -14.43
C ASN A 198 -0.65 25.48 -14.66
N PRO A 199 -1.06 24.43 -13.89
CA PRO A 199 -0.54 23.10 -14.13
C PRO A 199 -1.09 22.55 -15.45
N ASN A 200 -0.24 21.82 -16.18
CA ASN A 200 -0.59 21.18 -17.43
C ASN A 200 -0.12 19.72 -17.42
N SER A 201 -1.07 18.79 -17.49
CA SER A 201 -0.81 17.35 -17.61
C SER A 201 -2.02 16.62 -18.15
N GLU A 202 -1.79 15.44 -18.74
CA GLU A 202 -2.87 14.61 -19.31
C GLU A 202 -3.96 14.25 -18.29
N ILE A 203 -3.60 14.02 -17.02
CA ILE A 203 -4.55 13.67 -15.99
C ILE A 203 -5.46 14.85 -15.61
N ILE A 204 -4.96 16.07 -15.67
CA ILE A 204 -5.77 17.28 -15.46
C ILE A 204 -6.78 17.43 -16.60
N ASP A 205 -6.36 17.19 -17.84
CA ASP A 205 -7.25 17.25 -19.00
C ASP A 205 -8.29 16.14 -18.97
N GLU A 206 -7.94 14.95 -18.46
CA GLU A 206 -8.92 13.89 -18.21
C GLU A 206 -9.95 14.33 -17.16
N ALA A 207 -9.51 14.88 -16.05
CA ALA A 207 -10.40 15.38 -14.98
C ALA A 207 -11.38 16.45 -15.50
N LYS A 208 -10.88 17.40 -16.32
CA LYS A 208 -11.73 18.41 -16.97
C LYS A 208 -12.77 17.79 -17.91
N ARG A 209 -12.36 16.83 -18.75
CA ARG A 209 -13.27 16.11 -19.67
C ARG A 209 -14.35 15.36 -18.94
N MET A 210 -14.07 14.86 -17.73
CA MET A 210 -15.05 14.21 -16.86
C MET A 210 -15.97 15.18 -16.13
N GLY A 211 -15.78 16.49 -16.30
CA GLY A 211 -16.58 17.53 -15.63
C GLY A 211 -16.33 17.65 -14.13
N ILE A 212 -15.10 17.41 -13.69
CA ILE A 212 -14.69 17.65 -12.31
C ILE A 212 -14.48 19.16 -12.13
N ASP A 213 -15.03 19.74 -11.08
CA ASP A 213 -14.81 21.17 -10.74
C ASP A 213 -13.40 21.37 -10.20
N ILE A 214 -12.59 22.19 -10.89
CA ILE A 214 -11.19 22.44 -10.57
C ILE A 214 -10.98 23.93 -10.36
N LYS A 215 -10.39 24.28 -9.23
CA LYS A 215 -10.00 25.66 -8.90
C LYS A 215 -8.48 25.73 -8.78
N PHE A 216 -7.85 26.50 -9.65
CA PHE A 216 -6.41 26.74 -9.62
C PHE A 216 -6.07 27.99 -8.79
N SER A 217 -4.86 28.04 -8.25
CA SER A 217 -4.37 29.11 -7.36
C SER A 217 -5.18 29.25 -6.08
N TYR A 218 -5.77 28.17 -5.60
CA TYR A 218 -6.51 28.15 -4.35
C TYR A 218 -5.72 27.48 -3.22
N VAL A 219 -5.88 28.03 -2.03
CA VAL A 219 -5.36 27.45 -0.79
C VAL A 219 -6.49 27.32 0.22
N VAL A 220 -6.38 26.34 1.10
CA VAL A 220 -7.25 26.17 2.27
C VAL A 220 -6.60 26.93 3.43
N VAL A 221 -7.37 27.75 4.14
CA VAL A 221 -6.92 28.55 5.28
C VAL A 221 -7.68 28.18 6.54
#